data_80186f0a20bcf98ccf8e96cd20fd993d
#
_entry.id   80186f0a20bcf98ccf8e96cd20fd993d
#
_cell.length_a   1.000
_cell.length_b   1.000
_cell.length_c   1.000
_cell.angle_alpha   90.00
_cell.angle_beta   90.00
_cell.angle_gamma   90.00
#
_symmetry.space_group_name_H-M   'P 1'
#
loop_
_entity.id
_entity.type
_entity.pdbx_description
1 polymer ?
#
loop_
_entity_poly.entity_id
_entity_poly.type
_entity_poly.pdbx_seq_one_letter_code
_entity_poly.pdbx_strand_id
1 'polypeptide(L)'
;MSAAVAPVAVEAESAARDVASSLAERIGAFAPFLAAALTFAIAASIIALYPVGIFHDDGVYLILAKALANGDGYRYLNIPGAPVATHYPPVYPLLLALLWKLAPFPENITIILLANAILLAVTAWGLTRFVSRTLDWTPTAAAALALVGTLSLPLLTLATVALSEVCFLALLLPALALCERALITPRSRAHDIAMGMLAGSLALVRTHGVVLAGALAVVLVYRREWRRALLVIAGSAVLLVPWQLWIALNGSVLPEALRGSYGSYLGWFVDGVTHGGWPQLIGTVLRNISECAALIADRFALWPRGVWPVIPMVVAVFCLAVGALRLRPRAPVTVVFGAAYMAVTLVWPFASWRFLWGVWPLLLLFVAAGAETIVRWRPRARSFALVRFASAAAVCLLVAGVVRDEWATFSGRLWMSPVREATRNIAPAMRWISKNTRPSDVVIADAEPLVYLLTDRRAIPPVAFTATEYLTPRSRSADAAALAELVRRYPVRYVVTVVPSTAAAARTFATPSTARGFTIRETDRLGGGAAFEVTRP
;
A
#
# COMPACT_ATOMS: atom_id res chain seq x y z
N MET A 1 9.78 30.99 -66.47
CA MET A 1 9.72 29.60 -65.97
C MET A 1 9.80 29.61 -64.45
N SER A 2 8.73 29.97 -63.76
CA SER A 2 8.75 29.95 -62.27
C SER A 2 7.34 29.87 -61.66
N ALA A 3 6.45 29.02 -62.16
CA ALA A 3 5.08 28.91 -61.62
C ALA A 3 4.59 27.48 -61.32
N ALA A 4 5.40 26.46 -61.54
CA ALA A 4 4.96 25.06 -61.44
C ALA A 4 5.49 24.28 -60.20
N VAL A 5 6.31 24.90 -59.33
CA VAL A 5 6.94 24.17 -58.19
C VAL A 5 6.13 24.31 -56.90
N ALA A 6 5.28 25.32 -56.75
CA ALA A 6 4.51 25.55 -55.52
C ALA A 6 3.43 24.50 -55.20
N PRO A 7 2.63 23.96 -56.13
CA PRO A 7 1.56 23.01 -55.78
C PRO A 7 2.09 21.64 -55.33
N VAL A 8 3.18 21.14 -55.91
CA VAL A 8 3.76 19.83 -55.57
C VAL A 8 4.35 19.79 -54.14
N ALA A 9 4.95 20.89 -53.70
CA ALA A 9 5.45 21.01 -52.31
C ALA A 9 4.33 21.02 -51.29
N VAL A 10 3.21 21.66 -51.55
CA VAL A 10 2.03 21.70 -50.66
C VAL A 10 1.34 20.33 -50.59
N GLU A 11 1.21 19.59 -51.68
CA GLU A 11 0.64 18.24 -51.71
C GLU A 11 1.55 17.23 -50.99
N ALA A 12 2.86 17.31 -51.15
CA ALA A 12 3.81 16.48 -50.41
C ALA A 12 3.82 16.75 -48.92
N GLU A 13 3.67 18.00 -48.48
CA GLU A 13 3.58 18.39 -47.10
C GLU A 13 2.24 17.96 -46.46
N SER A 14 1.14 18.01 -47.23
CA SER A 14 -0.16 17.48 -46.83
C SER A 14 -0.14 15.97 -46.64
N ALA A 15 0.39 15.24 -47.62
CA ALA A 15 0.52 13.79 -47.56
C ALA A 15 1.44 13.32 -46.42
N ALA A 16 2.53 14.04 -46.15
CA ALA A 16 3.40 13.77 -44.99
C ALA A 16 2.69 14.02 -43.65
N ARG A 17 1.86 15.06 -43.54
CA ARG A 17 1.04 15.32 -42.38
C ARG A 17 -0.03 14.25 -42.15
N ASP A 18 -0.68 13.77 -43.23
CA ASP A 18 -1.69 12.71 -43.13
C ASP A 18 -1.08 11.37 -42.70
N VAL A 19 0.12 11.02 -43.23
CA VAL A 19 0.86 9.84 -42.78
C VAL A 19 1.30 9.98 -41.33
N ALA A 20 1.81 11.14 -40.93
CA ALA A 20 2.21 11.40 -39.53
C ALA A 20 1.02 11.35 -38.59
N SER A 21 -0.16 11.88 -38.97
CA SER A 21 -1.39 11.81 -38.17
C SER A 21 -1.89 10.38 -38.03
N SER A 22 -1.92 9.60 -39.10
CA SER A 22 -2.33 8.20 -39.06
C SER A 22 -1.39 7.32 -38.23
N LEU A 23 -0.08 7.59 -38.29
CA LEU A 23 0.93 6.93 -37.46
C LEU A 23 0.75 7.29 -35.98
N ALA A 24 0.52 8.57 -35.67
CA ALA A 24 0.27 9.05 -34.32
C ALA A 24 -1.01 8.44 -33.73
N GLU A 25 -2.07 8.29 -34.52
CA GLU A 25 -3.31 7.61 -34.10
C GLU A 25 -3.08 6.12 -33.82
N ARG A 26 -2.33 5.43 -34.69
CA ARG A 26 -1.97 4.01 -34.49
C ARG A 26 -1.11 3.84 -33.24
N ILE A 27 -0.07 4.63 -33.07
CA ILE A 27 0.76 4.60 -31.86
C ILE A 27 -0.10 4.90 -30.62
N GLY A 28 -1.01 5.88 -30.72
CA GLY A 28 -1.96 6.21 -29.67
C GLY A 28 -2.86 5.02 -29.27
N ALA A 29 -3.34 4.25 -30.23
CA ALA A 29 -4.17 3.07 -29.96
C ALA A 29 -3.42 1.98 -29.18
N PHE A 30 -2.13 1.82 -29.42
CA PHE A 30 -1.28 0.84 -28.74
C PHE A 30 -0.63 1.36 -27.43
N ALA A 31 -0.67 2.67 -27.17
CA ALA A 31 0.01 3.27 -26.02
C ALA A 31 -0.34 2.61 -24.65
N PRO A 32 -1.60 2.24 -24.34
CA PRO A 32 -1.92 1.54 -23.09
C PRO A 32 -1.26 0.16 -23.00
N PHE A 33 -1.17 -0.57 -24.10
CA PHE A 33 -0.54 -1.89 -24.15
C PHE A 33 0.98 -1.79 -24.05
N LEU A 34 1.58 -0.78 -24.69
CA LEU A 34 3.01 -0.50 -24.57
C LEU A 34 3.40 -0.13 -23.16
N ALA A 35 2.61 0.74 -22.50
CA ALA A 35 2.83 1.08 -21.08
C ALA A 35 2.75 -0.17 -20.19
N ALA A 36 1.76 -1.04 -20.40
CA ALA A 36 1.63 -2.29 -19.67
C ALA A 36 2.82 -3.24 -19.94
N ALA A 37 3.19 -3.43 -21.19
CA ALA A 37 4.28 -4.33 -21.58
C ALA A 37 5.64 -3.88 -21.01
N LEU A 38 5.94 -2.58 -21.08
CA LEU A 38 7.16 -2.02 -20.50
C LEU A 38 7.15 -2.13 -18.97
N THR A 39 6.01 -1.82 -18.32
CA THR A 39 5.87 -1.98 -16.88
C THR A 39 6.07 -3.42 -16.46
N PHE A 40 5.46 -4.38 -17.16
CA PHE A 40 5.65 -5.81 -16.91
C PHE A 40 7.10 -6.22 -17.08
N ALA A 41 7.72 -5.89 -18.22
CA ALA A 41 9.09 -6.27 -18.52
C ALA A 41 10.08 -5.77 -17.45
N ILE A 42 9.95 -4.51 -17.04
CA ILE A 42 10.81 -3.92 -16.01
C ILE A 42 10.52 -4.55 -14.66
N ALA A 43 9.25 -4.63 -14.23
CA ALA A 43 8.88 -5.22 -12.95
C ALA A 43 9.31 -6.69 -12.86
N ALA A 44 9.13 -7.48 -13.91
CA ALA A 44 9.57 -8.88 -13.96
C ALA A 44 11.10 -9.02 -13.93
N SER A 45 11.84 -8.12 -14.60
CA SER A 45 13.32 -8.16 -14.64
C SER A 45 14.00 -7.85 -13.29
N ILE A 46 13.30 -7.18 -12.38
CA ILE A 46 13.81 -6.81 -11.05
C ILE A 46 13.40 -7.78 -9.94
N ILE A 47 12.61 -8.82 -10.26
CA ILE A 47 12.20 -9.84 -9.28
C ILE A 47 13.45 -10.52 -8.72
N ALA A 48 13.51 -10.60 -7.40
CA ALA A 48 14.52 -11.34 -6.67
C ALA A 48 13.86 -12.06 -5.50
N LEU A 49 14.30 -13.27 -5.22
CA LEU A 49 13.88 -13.99 -4.03
C LEU A 49 14.33 -13.23 -2.78
N TYR A 50 13.45 -13.12 -1.83
CA TYR A 50 13.72 -12.48 -0.54
C TYR A 50 13.13 -13.32 0.59
N PRO A 51 13.60 -13.18 1.83
CA PRO A 51 13.04 -13.90 2.97
C PRO A 51 11.66 -13.30 3.31
N VAL A 52 10.60 -13.98 2.84
CA VAL A 52 9.21 -13.54 3.03
C VAL A 52 8.83 -13.58 4.50
N GLY A 53 8.15 -12.56 4.97
CA GLY A 53 7.75 -12.38 6.36
C GLY A 53 8.59 -11.35 7.12
N ILE A 54 9.59 -10.74 6.47
CA ILE A 54 10.38 -9.66 7.08
C ILE A 54 9.62 -8.34 7.21
N PHE A 55 8.51 -8.17 6.48
CA PHE A 55 7.62 -7.02 6.57
C PHE A 55 6.33 -7.35 7.32
N HIS A 56 6.26 -8.47 8.03
CA HIS A 56 5.12 -8.99 8.76
C HIS A 56 3.93 -9.32 7.83
N ASP A 57 3.27 -8.32 7.25
CA ASP A 57 2.08 -8.53 6.39
C ASP A 57 2.34 -9.48 5.22
N ASP A 58 3.50 -9.37 4.56
CA ASP A 58 3.89 -10.24 3.45
C ASP A 58 3.93 -11.71 3.86
N GLY A 59 4.45 -11.98 5.05
CA GLY A 59 4.48 -13.33 5.61
C GLY A 59 3.12 -13.81 6.07
N VAL A 60 2.33 -12.95 6.73
CA VAL A 60 0.98 -13.34 7.17
C VAL A 60 0.08 -13.62 5.98
N TYR A 61 0.13 -12.85 4.89
CA TYR A 61 -0.61 -13.16 3.67
C TYR A 61 -0.27 -14.56 3.12
N LEU A 62 1.00 -14.95 3.14
CA LEU A 62 1.42 -16.28 2.68
C LEU A 62 1.04 -17.40 3.65
N ILE A 63 1.07 -17.14 4.96
CA ILE A 63 0.57 -18.10 5.95
C ILE A 63 -0.91 -18.38 5.74
N LEU A 64 -1.71 -17.33 5.50
CA LEU A 64 -3.12 -17.44 5.18
C LEU A 64 -3.36 -18.16 3.85
N ALA A 65 -2.53 -17.87 2.84
CA ALA A 65 -2.56 -18.56 1.55
C ALA A 65 -2.23 -20.07 1.69
N LYS A 66 -1.19 -20.39 2.46
CA LYS A 66 -0.82 -21.78 2.80
C LYS A 66 -1.98 -22.50 3.50
N ALA A 67 -2.61 -21.86 4.49
CA ALA A 67 -3.75 -22.42 5.21
C ALA A 67 -4.94 -22.71 4.28
N LEU A 68 -5.31 -21.74 3.43
CA LEU A 68 -6.38 -21.91 2.45
C LEU A 68 -6.06 -22.99 1.41
N ALA A 69 -4.83 -23.00 0.90
CA ALA A 69 -4.39 -23.98 -0.09
C ALA A 69 -4.39 -25.41 0.44
N ASN A 70 -4.09 -25.60 1.73
CA ASN A 70 -4.08 -26.90 2.39
C ASN A 70 -5.48 -27.36 2.87
N GLY A 71 -6.49 -26.46 2.86
CA GLY A 71 -7.82 -26.78 3.39
C GLY A 71 -7.96 -26.55 4.90
N ASP A 72 -6.97 -25.93 5.56
CA ASP A 72 -7.00 -25.63 7.01
C ASP A 72 -7.97 -24.48 7.35
N GLY A 73 -8.57 -23.83 6.33
CA GLY A 73 -9.42 -22.65 6.47
C GLY A 73 -8.62 -21.36 6.63
N TYR A 74 -9.30 -20.28 7.03
CA TYR A 74 -8.69 -18.96 7.13
C TYR A 74 -8.06 -18.77 8.53
N ARG A 75 -6.82 -19.25 8.73
CA ARG A 75 -6.17 -19.40 10.04
C ARG A 75 -4.72 -18.95 10.05
N TYR A 76 -4.25 -18.47 11.19
CA TYR A 76 -2.85 -18.13 11.47
C TYR A 76 -2.06 -19.38 11.90
N LEU A 77 -1.49 -20.10 10.92
CA LEU A 77 -0.77 -21.35 11.20
C LEU A 77 0.52 -21.17 12.00
N ASN A 78 1.10 -19.98 11.99
CA ASN A 78 2.30 -19.62 12.76
C ASN A 78 2.03 -19.55 14.28
N ILE A 79 0.79 -19.28 14.67
CA ILE A 79 0.40 -19.14 16.07
C ILE A 79 -0.01 -20.51 16.63
N PRO A 80 0.44 -20.90 17.85
CA PRO A 80 -0.05 -22.12 18.49
C PRO A 80 -1.58 -22.14 18.59
N GLY A 81 -2.17 -23.27 18.23
CA GLY A 81 -3.64 -23.42 18.15
C GLY A 81 -4.26 -22.94 16.84
N ALA A 82 -3.48 -22.36 15.94
CA ALA A 82 -3.90 -21.87 14.62
C ALA A 82 -5.25 -21.11 14.67
N PRO A 83 -5.33 -19.97 15.39
CA PRO A 83 -6.57 -19.24 15.56
C PRO A 83 -7.09 -18.72 14.22
N VAL A 84 -8.41 -18.48 14.16
CA VAL A 84 -9.08 -17.94 12.97
C VAL A 84 -8.58 -16.52 12.69
N ALA A 85 -8.33 -16.21 11.42
CA ALA A 85 -7.84 -14.93 11.00
C ALA A 85 -8.99 -13.90 10.86
N THR A 86 -8.79 -12.70 11.40
CA THR A 86 -9.76 -11.62 11.42
C THR A 86 -9.18 -10.26 11.03
N HIS A 87 -7.85 -10.16 10.86
CA HIS A 87 -7.16 -8.89 10.59
C HIS A 87 -7.17 -8.53 9.10
N TYR A 88 -6.68 -9.44 8.26
CA TYR A 88 -6.50 -9.17 6.84
C TYR A 88 -7.74 -9.52 6.03
N PRO A 89 -8.19 -8.66 5.10
CA PRO A 89 -9.26 -9.00 4.16
C PRO A 89 -8.88 -10.18 3.26
N PRO A 90 -9.85 -11.06 2.86
CA PRO A 90 -9.54 -12.40 2.33
C PRO A 90 -9.14 -12.46 0.86
N VAL A 91 -9.42 -11.44 0.02
CA VAL A 91 -9.25 -11.56 -1.44
C VAL A 91 -7.80 -11.73 -1.86
N TYR A 92 -6.86 -10.98 -1.26
CA TYR A 92 -5.45 -11.13 -1.60
C TYR A 92 -4.88 -12.49 -1.14
N PRO A 93 -5.09 -12.95 0.10
CA PRO A 93 -4.74 -14.31 0.50
C PRO A 93 -5.37 -15.43 -0.37
N LEU A 94 -6.62 -15.27 -0.82
CA LEU A 94 -7.25 -16.20 -1.75
C LEU A 94 -6.54 -16.25 -3.11
N LEU A 95 -6.17 -15.09 -3.67
CA LEU A 95 -5.35 -15.02 -4.90
C LEU A 95 -4.03 -15.76 -4.70
N LEU A 96 -3.34 -15.48 -3.59
CA LEU A 96 -2.07 -16.14 -3.27
C LEU A 96 -2.25 -17.65 -3.04
N ALA A 97 -3.37 -18.12 -2.49
CA ALA A 97 -3.65 -19.52 -2.30
C ALA A 97 -3.78 -20.30 -3.61
N LEU A 98 -4.34 -19.67 -4.66
CA LEU A 98 -4.36 -20.24 -6.01
C LEU A 98 -2.95 -20.40 -6.58
N LEU A 99 -2.09 -19.38 -6.37
CA LEU A 99 -0.70 -19.39 -6.83
C LEU A 99 0.19 -20.31 -5.99
N TRP A 100 -0.14 -20.51 -4.71
CA TRP A 100 0.61 -21.35 -3.78
C TRP A 100 0.77 -22.78 -4.26
N LYS A 101 -0.24 -23.32 -4.95
CA LYS A 101 -0.26 -24.71 -5.44
C LYS A 101 0.53 -24.92 -6.73
N LEU A 102 0.98 -23.88 -7.40
CA LEU A 102 1.66 -23.98 -8.70
C LEU A 102 3.12 -24.41 -8.61
N ALA A 103 3.75 -24.23 -7.44
CA ALA A 103 5.11 -24.68 -7.17
C ALA A 103 5.30 -24.87 -5.65
N PRO A 104 6.30 -25.65 -5.19
CA PRO A 104 6.61 -25.75 -3.77
C PRO A 104 7.15 -24.40 -3.24
N PHE A 105 7.09 -24.22 -1.92
CA PHE A 105 7.76 -23.09 -1.25
C PHE A 105 9.26 -23.44 -1.08
N PRO A 106 10.21 -22.52 -1.35
CA PRO A 106 10.02 -21.09 -1.64
C PRO A 106 9.91 -20.71 -3.13
N GLU A 107 9.97 -21.64 -4.08
CA GLU A 107 9.96 -21.36 -5.52
C GLU A 107 8.68 -20.66 -5.99
N ASN A 108 7.55 -20.92 -5.34
CA ASN A 108 6.27 -20.26 -5.61
C ASN A 108 6.29 -18.76 -5.36
N ILE A 109 7.25 -18.23 -4.60
CA ILE A 109 7.42 -16.78 -4.39
C ILE A 109 7.71 -16.06 -5.71
N THR A 110 8.51 -16.66 -6.59
CA THR A 110 8.74 -16.09 -7.93
C THR A 110 7.44 -15.95 -8.72
N ILE A 111 6.56 -16.95 -8.65
CA ILE A 111 5.25 -16.93 -9.33
C ILE A 111 4.37 -15.80 -8.76
N ILE A 112 4.37 -15.64 -7.44
CA ILE A 112 3.63 -14.59 -6.75
C ILE A 112 4.13 -13.20 -7.15
N LEU A 113 5.44 -13.00 -7.23
CA LEU A 113 6.03 -11.73 -7.66
C LEU A 113 5.79 -11.45 -9.15
N LEU A 114 5.78 -12.48 -10.00
CA LEU A 114 5.36 -12.35 -11.40
C LEU A 114 3.88 -11.94 -11.51
N ALA A 115 3.01 -12.48 -10.68
CA ALA A 115 1.62 -12.05 -10.60
C ALA A 115 1.51 -10.58 -10.17
N ASN A 116 2.32 -10.12 -9.22
CA ASN A 116 2.41 -8.70 -8.86
C ASN A 116 2.89 -7.85 -10.05
N ALA A 117 3.86 -8.31 -10.85
CA ALA A 117 4.31 -7.61 -12.05
C ALA A 117 3.19 -7.50 -13.10
N ILE A 118 2.37 -8.54 -13.27
CA ILE A 118 1.17 -8.51 -14.14
C ILE A 118 0.15 -7.50 -13.60
N LEU A 119 -0.14 -7.51 -12.31
CA LEU A 119 -1.07 -6.56 -11.68
C LEU A 119 -0.58 -5.11 -11.82
N LEU A 120 0.72 -4.88 -11.71
CA LEU A 120 1.31 -3.56 -11.96
C LEU A 120 1.17 -3.13 -13.42
N ALA A 121 1.34 -4.05 -14.37
CA ALA A 121 1.09 -3.81 -15.78
C ALA A 121 -0.39 -3.47 -16.08
N VAL A 122 -1.33 -4.18 -15.44
CA VAL A 122 -2.77 -3.87 -15.49
C VAL A 122 -3.03 -2.47 -14.94
N THR A 123 -2.33 -2.08 -13.88
CA THR A 123 -2.40 -0.72 -13.32
C THR A 123 -1.94 0.33 -14.34
N ALA A 124 -0.81 0.10 -15.05
CA ALA A 124 -0.31 1.01 -16.09
C ALA A 124 -1.29 1.14 -17.26
N TRP A 125 -1.84 0.02 -17.72
CA TRP A 125 -2.87 0.01 -18.76
C TRP A 125 -4.12 0.77 -18.33
N GLY A 126 -4.64 0.48 -17.13
CA GLY A 126 -5.82 1.11 -16.57
C GLY A 126 -5.65 2.62 -16.39
N LEU A 127 -4.50 3.04 -15.86
CA LEU A 127 -4.18 4.45 -15.66
C LEU A 127 -4.08 5.20 -17.00
N THR A 128 -3.39 4.63 -18.00
CA THR A 128 -3.31 5.23 -19.34
C THR A 128 -4.70 5.47 -19.92
N ARG A 129 -5.58 4.47 -19.87
CA ARG A 129 -6.95 4.59 -20.37
C ARG A 129 -7.81 5.57 -19.56
N PHE A 130 -7.62 5.60 -18.25
CA PHE A 130 -8.34 6.50 -17.37
C PHE A 130 -7.94 7.96 -17.63
N VAL A 131 -6.64 8.24 -17.70
CA VAL A 131 -6.10 9.59 -17.91
C VAL A 131 -6.50 10.13 -19.29
N SER A 132 -6.31 9.35 -20.37
CA SER A 132 -6.66 9.80 -21.71
C SER A 132 -8.14 10.14 -21.87
N ARG A 133 -9.03 9.42 -21.16
CA ARG A 133 -10.48 9.68 -21.20
C ARG A 133 -10.94 10.82 -20.29
N THR A 134 -10.24 11.02 -19.17
CA THR A 134 -10.68 11.97 -18.12
C THR A 134 -10.11 13.36 -18.33
N LEU A 135 -8.87 13.45 -18.83
CA LEU A 135 -8.17 14.70 -19.06
C LEU A 135 -8.09 15.13 -20.54
N ASP A 136 -8.63 14.33 -21.45
CA ASP A 136 -8.50 14.52 -22.90
C ASP A 136 -7.02 14.58 -23.35
N TRP A 137 -6.14 13.86 -22.65
CA TRP A 137 -4.74 13.76 -23.02
C TRP A 137 -4.55 12.77 -24.18
N THR A 138 -3.53 13.05 -25.00
CA THR A 138 -3.11 12.04 -25.99
C THR A 138 -2.78 10.74 -25.27
N PRO A 139 -3.10 9.56 -25.86
CA PRO A 139 -2.79 8.28 -25.25
C PRO A 139 -1.30 8.10 -24.91
N THR A 140 -0.41 8.73 -25.69
CA THR A 140 1.04 8.71 -25.43
C THR A 140 1.44 9.52 -24.21
N ALA A 141 0.87 10.71 -23.99
CA ALA A 141 1.09 11.50 -22.77
C ALA A 141 0.53 10.80 -21.54
N ALA A 142 -0.65 10.19 -21.67
CA ALA A 142 -1.26 9.39 -20.62
C ALA A 142 -0.41 8.16 -20.28
N ALA A 143 0.18 7.48 -21.28
CA ALA A 143 1.09 6.36 -21.09
C ALA A 143 2.39 6.79 -20.41
N ALA A 144 2.94 7.95 -20.75
CA ALA A 144 4.13 8.49 -20.07
C ALA A 144 3.86 8.73 -18.57
N LEU A 145 2.71 9.34 -18.22
CA LEU A 145 2.32 9.50 -16.81
C LEU A 145 2.14 8.14 -16.11
N ALA A 146 1.53 7.17 -16.80
CA ALA A 146 1.33 5.83 -16.25
C ALA A 146 2.66 5.13 -15.99
N LEU A 147 3.63 5.24 -16.88
CA LEU A 147 4.97 4.69 -16.70
C LEU A 147 5.68 5.34 -15.51
N VAL A 148 5.69 6.66 -15.41
CA VAL A 148 6.26 7.38 -14.26
C VAL A 148 5.57 6.94 -12.96
N GLY A 149 4.24 6.79 -12.96
CA GLY A 149 3.50 6.35 -11.77
C GLY A 149 3.81 4.92 -11.36
N THR A 150 3.86 3.99 -12.30
CA THR A 150 4.02 2.55 -12.01
C THR A 150 5.47 2.10 -11.87
N LEU A 151 6.42 2.76 -12.50
CA LEU A 151 7.85 2.45 -12.40
C LEU A 151 8.57 3.25 -11.30
N SER A 152 7.83 4.05 -10.55
CA SER A 152 8.35 4.82 -9.42
C SER A 152 8.81 3.93 -8.26
N LEU A 153 9.72 4.45 -7.43
CA LEU A 153 10.23 3.75 -6.24
C LEU A 153 9.12 3.13 -5.37
N PRO A 154 8.02 3.86 -5.04
CA PRO A 154 6.92 3.28 -4.28
C PRO A 154 6.38 1.99 -4.87
N LEU A 155 6.04 2.01 -6.17
CA LEU A 155 5.37 0.89 -6.80
C LEU A 155 6.33 -0.27 -7.10
N LEU A 156 7.57 0.00 -7.47
CA LEU A 156 8.59 -1.03 -7.65
C LEU A 156 8.89 -1.75 -6.34
N THR A 157 8.97 -1.02 -5.22
CA THR A 157 9.13 -1.62 -3.89
C THR A 157 7.95 -2.52 -3.54
N LEU A 158 6.71 -2.05 -3.75
CA LEU A 158 5.51 -2.83 -3.47
C LEU A 158 5.33 -4.05 -4.40
N ALA A 159 5.81 -3.97 -5.64
CA ALA A 159 5.72 -5.08 -6.60
C ALA A 159 6.75 -6.19 -6.33
N THR A 160 7.90 -5.85 -5.73
CA THR A 160 8.96 -6.82 -5.40
C THR A 160 8.76 -7.53 -4.06
N VAL A 161 7.63 -7.29 -3.39
CA VAL A 161 7.25 -7.91 -2.11
C VAL A 161 5.81 -8.44 -2.22
N ALA A 162 5.48 -9.51 -1.49
CA ALA A 162 4.13 -10.10 -1.51
C ALA A 162 3.13 -9.25 -0.69
N LEU A 163 2.81 -8.04 -1.17
CA LEU A 163 1.92 -7.08 -0.54
C LEU A 163 0.68 -6.78 -1.40
N SER A 164 -0.45 -6.48 -0.74
CA SER A 164 -1.76 -6.35 -1.39
C SER A 164 -1.99 -5.04 -2.16
N GLU A 165 -1.09 -4.07 -2.05
CA GLU A 165 -1.22 -2.73 -2.63
C GLU A 165 -1.31 -2.74 -4.16
N VAL A 166 -0.47 -3.56 -4.81
CA VAL A 166 -0.47 -3.66 -6.28
C VAL A 166 -1.76 -4.30 -6.78
N CYS A 167 -2.26 -5.33 -6.08
CA CYS A 167 -3.55 -5.95 -6.36
C CYS A 167 -4.69 -4.93 -6.19
N PHE A 168 -4.64 -4.16 -5.12
CA PHE A 168 -5.62 -3.10 -4.86
C PHE A 168 -5.66 -2.07 -5.99
N LEU A 169 -4.52 -1.55 -6.44
CA LEU A 169 -4.44 -0.57 -7.53
C LEU A 169 -4.93 -1.13 -8.86
N ALA A 170 -4.59 -2.36 -9.18
CA ALA A 170 -5.02 -3.02 -10.42
C ALA A 170 -6.56 -3.13 -10.51
N LEU A 171 -7.24 -3.26 -9.37
CA LEU A 171 -8.70 -3.30 -9.28
C LEU A 171 -9.32 -1.91 -9.11
N LEU A 172 -8.66 -0.99 -8.40
CA LEU A 172 -9.16 0.35 -8.11
C LEU A 172 -9.38 1.18 -9.37
N LEU A 173 -8.41 1.22 -10.28
CA LEU A 173 -8.51 2.09 -11.46
C LEU A 173 -9.66 1.70 -12.40
N PRO A 174 -9.86 0.41 -12.75
CA PRO A 174 -11.06 0.01 -13.48
C PRO A 174 -12.36 0.29 -12.71
N ALA A 175 -12.37 0.06 -11.39
CA ALA A 175 -13.54 0.33 -10.57
C ALA A 175 -13.91 1.81 -10.54
N LEU A 176 -12.93 2.72 -10.39
CA LEU A 176 -13.13 4.16 -10.52
C LEU A 176 -13.72 4.52 -11.89
N ALA A 177 -13.12 4.01 -12.97
CA ALA A 177 -13.62 4.26 -14.33
C ALA A 177 -15.09 3.79 -14.52
N LEU A 178 -15.46 2.65 -13.95
CA LEU A 178 -16.81 2.12 -14.00
C LEU A 178 -17.78 2.94 -13.15
N CYS A 179 -17.36 3.37 -11.95
CA CYS A 179 -18.16 4.26 -11.09
C CYS A 179 -18.43 5.62 -11.76
N GLU A 180 -17.40 6.24 -12.40
CA GLU A 180 -17.61 7.48 -13.15
C GLU A 180 -18.60 7.30 -14.33
N ARG A 181 -18.48 6.19 -15.05
CA ARG A 181 -19.41 5.86 -16.14
C ARG A 181 -20.85 5.63 -15.64
N ALA A 182 -21.02 5.03 -14.48
CA ALA A 182 -22.31 4.79 -13.87
C ALA A 182 -23.08 6.09 -13.56
N LEU A 183 -22.38 7.21 -13.39
CA LEU A 183 -22.99 8.53 -13.18
C LEU A 183 -23.59 9.15 -14.45
N ILE A 184 -23.14 8.75 -15.63
CA ILE A 184 -23.50 9.37 -16.91
C ILE A 184 -24.59 8.57 -17.62
N THR A 185 -24.63 7.25 -17.41
CA THR A 185 -25.56 6.36 -18.13
C THR A 185 -26.68 5.94 -17.19
N PRO A 186 -27.95 6.28 -17.48
CA PRO A 186 -29.11 5.75 -16.74
C PRO A 186 -29.14 4.23 -16.83
N ARG A 187 -29.23 3.54 -15.68
CA ARG A 187 -29.19 2.08 -15.65
C ARG A 187 -30.18 1.50 -14.65
N SER A 188 -30.32 0.19 -14.68
CA SER A 188 -31.26 -0.55 -13.83
C SER A 188 -30.79 -0.55 -12.35
N ARG A 189 -31.74 -0.84 -11.43
CA ARG A 189 -31.43 -1.05 -10.00
C ARG A 189 -30.35 -2.11 -9.78
N ALA A 190 -30.40 -3.19 -10.56
CA ALA A 190 -29.38 -4.26 -10.53
C ALA A 190 -27.98 -3.73 -10.85
N HIS A 191 -27.88 -2.76 -11.77
CA HIS A 191 -26.59 -2.13 -12.08
C HIS A 191 -26.05 -1.32 -10.90
N ASP A 192 -26.88 -0.54 -10.20
CA ASP A 192 -26.43 0.24 -9.03
C ASP A 192 -25.99 -0.70 -7.88
N ILE A 193 -26.70 -1.81 -7.67
CA ILE A 193 -26.27 -2.86 -6.73
C ILE A 193 -24.93 -3.46 -7.16
N ALA A 194 -24.75 -3.80 -8.44
CA ALA A 194 -23.51 -4.34 -8.96
C ALA A 194 -22.32 -3.36 -8.81
N MET A 195 -22.56 -2.05 -9.00
CA MET A 195 -21.55 -1.02 -8.73
C MET A 195 -21.20 -0.95 -7.24
N GLY A 196 -22.19 -1.10 -6.36
CA GLY A 196 -21.97 -1.23 -4.92
C GLY A 196 -21.14 -2.45 -4.57
N MET A 197 -21.45 -3.61 -5.14
CA MET A 197 -20.64 -4.84 -4.95
C MET A 197 -19.22 -4.65 -5.47
N LEU A 198 -19.03 -4.07 -6.65
CA LEU A 198 -17.71 -3.77 -7.20
C LEU A 198 -16.91 -2.84 -6.28
N ALA A 199 -17.52 -1.75 -5.81
CA ALA A 199 -16.85 -0.83 -4.90
C ALA A 199 -16.56 -1.47 -3.53
N GLY A 200 -17.49 -2.27 -3.01
CA GLY A 200 -17.32 -3.02 -1.76
C GLY A 200 -16.25 -4.11 -1.84
N SER A 201 -16.07 -4.75 -3.00
CA SER A 201 -15.06 -5.80 -3.19
C SER A 201 -13.64 -5.32 -2.95
N LEU A 202 -13.35 -4.04 -3.19
CA LEU A 202 -12.05 -3.43 -2.91
C LEU A 202 -11.71 -3.43 -1.41
N ALA A 203 -12.71 -3.34 -0.54
CA ALA A 203 -12.50 -3.44 0.90
C ALA A 203 -12.11 -4.87 1.34
N LEU A 204 -12.46 -5.89 0.55
CA LEU A 204 -12.01 -7.27 0.77
C LEU A 204 -10.59 -7.55 0.24
N VAL A 205 -10.00 -6.60 -0.50
CA VAL A 205 -8.56 -6.59 -0.83
C VAL A 205 -7.77 -5.81 0.22
N ARG A 206 -8.24 -4.58 0.53
CA ARG A 206 -7.68 -3.69 1.55
C ARG A 206 -8.80 -2.92 2.22
N THR A 207 -8.79 -2.84 3.53
CA THR A 207 -9.85 -2.19 4.32
C THR A 207 -10.17 -0.77 3.84
N HIS A 208 -9.17 0.01 3.42
CA HIS A 208 -9.34 1.36 2.86
C HIS A 208 -10.18 1.38 1.55
N GLY A 209 -10.36 0.23 0.90
CA GLY A 209 -11.21 0.11 -0.30
C GLY A 209 -12.68 0.45 -0.06
N VAL A 210 -13.16 0.36 1.19
CA VAL A 210 -14.54 0.75 1.56
C VAL A 210 -14.86 2.20 1.17
N VAL A 211 -13.83 3.05 1.12
CA VAL A 211 -13.95 4.46 0.76
C VAL A 211 -14.56 4.65 -0.64
N LEU A 212 -14.36 3.70 -1.58
CA LEU A 212 -14.92 3.83 -2.93
C LEU A 212 -16.45 3.75 -2.92
N ALA A 213 -17.03 2.83 -2.16
CA ALA A 213 -18.48 2.73 -2.03
C ALA A 213 -19.07 4.01 -1.40
N GLY A 214 -18.41 4.53 -0.36
CA GLY A 214 -18.76 5.81 0.25
C GLY A 214 -18.64 6.99 -0.71
N ALA A 215 -17.58 7.07 -1.49
CA ALA A 215 -17.36 8.14 -2.45
C ALA A 215 -18.44 8.16 -3.54
N LEU A 216 -18.78 7.00 -4.11
CA LEU A 216 -19.86 6.88 -5.10
C LEU A 216 -21.21 7.29 -4.48
N ALA A 217 -21.51 6.81 -3.27
CA ALA A 217 -22.74 7.16 -2.58
C ALA A 217 -22.83 8.67 -2.30
N VAL A 218 -21.75 9.31 -1.82
CA VAL A 218 -21.70 10.77 -1.57
C VAL A 218 -21.97 11.56 -2.86
N VAL A 219 -21.35 11.17 -3.99
CA VAL A 219 -21.58 11.85 -5.27
C VAL A 219 -23.04 11.69 -5.73
N LEU A 220 -23.64 10.51 -5.58
CA LEU A 220 -25.05 10.27 -5.90
C LEU A 220 -26.00 11.09 -5.01
N VAL A 221 -25.71 11.18 -3.70
CA VAL A 221 -26.48 12.03 -2.77
C VAL A 221 -26.36 13.51 -3.16
N TYR A 222 -25.15 13.98 -3.48
CA TYR A 222 -24.93 15.35 -3.96
C TYR A 222 -25.74 15.68 -5.22
N ARG A 223 -25.92 14.66 -6.13
CA ARG A 223 -26.77 14.76 -7.33
C ARG A 223 -28.27 14.57 -7.03
N ARG A 224 -28.64 14.44 -5.75
CA ARG A 224 -30.00 14.14 -5.29
C ARG A 224 -30.56 12.78 -5.76
N GLU A 225 -29.68 11.85 -6.11
CA GLU A 225 -30.01 10.48 -6.55
C GLU A 225 -29.94 9.50 -5.37
N TRP A 226 -30.54 9.86 -4.23
CA TRP A 226 -30.41 9.14 -2.96
C TRP A 226 -30.84 7.67 -3.02
N ARG A 227 -31.84 7.34 -3.87
CA ARG A 227 -32.27 5.94 -4.08
C ARG A 227 -31.15 5.09 -4.67
N ARG A 228 -30.41 5.61 -5.64
CA ARG A 228 -29.23 4.95 -6.22
C ARG A 228 -28.12 4.82 -5.19
N ALA A 229 -27.88 5.85 -4.38
CA ALA A 229 -26.91 5.80 -3.29
C ALA A 229 -27.23 4.66 -2.30
N LEU A 230 -28.50 4.49 -1.93
CA LEU A 230 -28.95 3.38 -1.08
C LEU A 230 -28.69 2.01 -1.73
N LEU A 231 -28.95 1.87 -3.04
CA LEU A 231 -28.70 0.62 -3.77
C LEU A 231 -27.19 0.30 -3.85
N VAL A 232 -26.33 1.31 -4.02
CA VAL A 232 -24.86 1.17 -3.98
C VAL A 232 -24.41 0.71 -2.59
N ILE A 233 -24.92 1.34 -1.52
CA ILE A 233 -24.61 0.93 -0.14
C ILE A 233 -25.11 -0.48 0.14
N ALA A 234 -26.33 -0.81 -0.27
CA ALA A 234 -26.88 -2.18 -0.14
C ALA A 234 -26.02 -3.20 -0.90
N GLY A 235 -25.60 -2.88 -2.13
CA GLY A 235 -24.70 -3.73 -2.91
C GLY A 235 -23.37 -3.96 -2.24
N SER A 236 -22.75 -2.91 -1.68
CA SER A 236 -21.50 -3.06 -0.94
C SER A 236 -21.68 -3.88 0.35
N ALA A 237 -22.81 -3.71 1.04
CA ALA A 237 -23.14 -4.44 2.26
C ALA A 237 -23.24 -5.96 2.03
N VAL A 238 -23.70 -6.41 0.85
CA VAL A 238 -23.75 -7.84 0.49
C VAL A 238 -22.40 -8.53 0.67
N LEU A 239 -21.29 -7.84 0.38
CA LEU A 239 -19.95 -8.38 0.52
C LEU A 239 -19.32 -8.05 1.88
N LEU A 240 -19.59 -6.86 2.42
CA LEU A 240 -18.93 -6.39 3.64
C LEU A 240 -19.56 -6.96 4.91
N VAL A 241 -20.89 -7.13 4.95
CA VAL A 241 -21.58 -7.65 6.15
C VAL A 241 -21.10 -9.06 6.50
N PRO A 242 -21.01 -10.03 5.56
CA PRO A 242 -20.48 -11.36 5.88
C PRO A 242 -19.05 -11.30 6.46
N TRP A 243 -18.18 -10.44 5.93
CA TRP A 243 -16.83 -10.27 6.46
C TRP A 243 -16.82 -9.65 7.86
N GLN A 244 -17.65 -8.63 8.12
CA GLN A 244 -17.77 -8.03 9.46
C GLN A 244 -18.35 -9.01 10.47
N LEU A 245 -19.33 -9.83 10.06
CA LEU A 245 -19.87 -10.91 10.90
C LEU A 245 -18.79 -11.96 11.22
N TRP A 246 -17.98 -12.33 10.22
CA TRP A 246 -16.84 -13.24 10.45
C TRP A 246 -15.90 -12.67 11.51
N ILE A 247 -15.52 -11.40 11.41
CA ILE A 247 -14.68 -10.72 12.40
C ILE A 247 -15.34 -10.71 13.78
N ALA A 248 -16.63 -10.34 13.86
CA ALA A 248 -17.35 -10.25 15.13
C ALA A 248 -17.46 -11.60 15.85
N LEU A 249 -17.72 -12.68 15.09
CA LEU A 249 -17.87 -14.03 15.65
C LEU A 249 -16.55 -14.66 16.10
N ASN A 250 -15.40 -14.26 15.49
CA ASN A 250 -14.11 -14.92 15.71
C ASN A 250 -13.07 -14.02 16.42
N GLY A 251 -13.31 -12.72 16.54
CA GLY A 251 -12.31 -11.75 17.04
C GLY A 251 -11.96 -11.91 18.52
N SER A 252 -12.85 -12.48 19.33
CA SER A 252 -12.65 -12.67 20.78
C SER A 252 -11.68 -13.79 21.15
N VAL A 253 -11.34 -14.66 20.21
CA VAL A 253 -10.49 -15.85 20.46
C VAL A 253 -9.01 -15.49 20.65
N LEU A 254 -8.58 -14.33 20.11
CA LEU A 254 -7.19 -13.88 20.22
C LEU A 254 -6.91 -13.27 21.60
N PRO A 255 -5.79 -13.65 22.24
CA PRO A 255 -5.31 -12.96 23.46
C PRO A 255 -5.09 -11.48 23.23
N GLU A 256 -5.25 -10.68 24.25
CA GLU A 256 -5.03 -9.22 24.17
C GLU A 256 -3.65 -8.87 23.62
N ALA A 257 -2.60 -9.56 24.08
CA ALA A 257 -1.23 -9.37 23.61
C ALA A 257 -1.03 -9.62 22.10
N LEU A 258 -1.93 -10.34 21.42
CA LEU A 258 -1.88 -10.58 19.96
C LEU A 258 -2.88 -9.75 19.16
N ARG A 259 -3.81 -9.05 19.81
CA ARG A 259 -4.85 -8.27 19.11
C ARG A 259 -4.29 -7.14 18.27
N GLY A 260 -3.16 -6.54 18.65
CA GLY A 260 -2.51 -5.49 17.87
C GLY A 260 -2.03 -5.97 16.51
N SER A 261 -1.36 -7.12 16.44
CA SER A 261 -0.80 -7.65 15.18
C SER A 261 -1.79 -8.51 14.40
N TYR A 262 -2.79 -9.11 15.07
CA TYR A 262 -3.67 -10.12 14.48
C TYR A 262 -5.17 -9.86 14.70
N GLY A 263 -5.53 -8.80 15.42
CA GLY A 263 -6.92 -8.41 15.70
C GLY A 263 -7.55 -7.55 14.60
N SER A 264 -8.81 -7.12 14.81
CA SER A 264 -9.51 -6.31 13.80
C SER A 264 -9.04 -4.85 13.77
N TYR A 265 -8.98 -4.26 12.57
CA TYR A 265 -8.66 -2.83 12.40
C TYR A 265 -9.66 -1.89 13.09
N LEU A 266 -10.95 -2.23 13.07
CA LEU A 266 -11.97 -1.43 13.73
C LEU A 266 -11.78 -1.46 15.26
N GLY A 267 -11.53 -2.66 15.83
CA GLY A 267 -11.22 -2.81 17.25
C GLY A 267 -10.01 -1.98 17.65
N TRP A 268 -9.00 -1.96 16.82
CA TRP A 268 -7.78 -1.19 17.02
C TRP A 268 -8.02 0.32 17.00
N PHE A 269 -8.84 0.81 16.04
CA PHE A 269 -9.22 2.22 15.96
C PHE A 269 -10.06 2.64 17.19
N VAL A 270 -11.04 1.83 17.55
CA VAL A 270 -11.90 2.07 18.73
C VAL A 270 -11.06 2.11 20.01
N ASP A 271 -10.13 1.15 20.18
CA ASP A 271 -9.21 1.09 21.32
C ASP A 271 -8.35 2.37 21.42
N GLY A 272 -7.77 2.80 20.31
CA GLY A 272 -6.98 4.04 20.24
C GLY A 272 -7.77 5.29 20.65
N VAL A 273 -9.03 5.38 20.22
CA VAL A 273 -9.90 6.54 20.57
C VAL A 273 -10.40 6.45 22.01
N THR A 274 -10.78 5.26 22.49
CA THR A 274 -11.34 5.09 23.84
C THR A 274 -10.28 5.23 24.94
N HIS A 275 -9.07 4.73 24.72
CA HIS A 275 -7.99 4.82 25.73
C HIS A 275 -7.11 6.07 25.57
N GLY A 276 -6.87 6.52 24.34
CA GLY A 276 -6.04 7.70 24.07
C GLY A 276 -6.80 9.01 23.95
N GLY A 277 -8.12 8.96 23.73
CA GLY A 277 -8.99 10.13 23.58
C GLY A 277 -8.65 11.06 22.42
N TRP A 278 -9.18 12.27 22.46
CA TRP A 278 -8.93 13.31 21.45
C TRP A 278 -7.45 13.69 21.27
N PRO A 279 -6.62 13.79 22.34
CA PRO A 279 -5.20 14.10 22.19
C PRO A 279 -4.46 13.07 21.33
N GLN A 280 -4.78 11.78 21.49
CA GLN A 280 -4.21 10.70 20.66
C GLN A 280 -4.61 10.86 19.19
N LEU A 281 -5.89 11.13 18.92
CA LEU A 281 -6.38 11.30 17.55
C LEU A 281 -5.73 12.52 16.87
N ILE A 282 -5.70 13.66 17.56
CA ILE A 282 -5.07 14.89 17.04
C ILE A 282 -3.57 14.66 16.80
N GLY A 283 -2.87 14.06 17.76
CA GLY A 283 -1.45 13.72 17.63
C GLY A 283 -1.19 12.81 16.43
N THR A 284 -2.03 11.79 16.22
CA THR A 284 -1.96 10.90 15.04
C THR A 284 -2.14 11.67 13.73
N VAL A 285 -3.14 12.54 13.65
CA VAL A 285 -3.40 13.37 12.47
C VAL A 285 -2.20 14.28 12.17
N LEU A 286 -1.68 14.98 13.17
CA LEU A 286 -0.52 15.88 12.97
C LEU A 286 0.73 15.13 12.54
N ARG A 287 0.98 13.97 13.13
CA ARG A 287 2.08 13.11 12.72
C ARG A 287 1.92 12.63 11.28
N ASN A 288 0.75 12.14 10.91
CA ASN A 288 0.47 11.66 9.55
C ASN A 288 0.54 12.77 8.51
N ILE A 289 0.11 14.00 8.84
CA ILE A 289 0.31 15.18 7.96
C ILE A 289 1.81 15.40 7.74
N SER A 290 2.61 15.38 8.80
CA SER A 290 4.07 15.57 8.71
C SER A 290 4.73 14.47 7.88
N GLU A 291 4.37 13.21 8.10
CA GLU A 291 4.89 12.07 7.32
C GLU A 291 4.49 12.16 5.84
N CYS A 292 3.23 12.44 5.53
CA CYS A 292 2.77 12.62 4.15
C CYS A 292 3.48 13.79 3.47
N ALA A 293 3.66 14.90 4.17
CA ALA A 293 4.38 16.07 3.67
C ALA A 293 5.85 15.74 3.36
N ALA A 294 6.53 15.03 4.28
CA ALA A 294 7.91 14.59 4.10
C ALA A 294 8.06 13.65 2.89
N LEU A 295 7.13 12.70 2.72
CA LEU A 295 7.12 11.78 1.58
C LEU A 295 6.93 12.50 0.25
N ILE A 296 5.99 13.46 0.18
CA ILE A 296 5.78 14.27 -1.01
C ILE A 296 7.04 15.12 -1.28
N ALA A 297 7.59 15.76 -0.26
CA ALA A 297 8.81 16.54 -0.38
C ALA A 297 9.96 15.73 -0.97
N ASP A 298 10.19 14.52 -0.46
CA ASP A 298 11.28 13.64 -0.89
C ASP A 298 11.14 13.20 -2.36
N ARG A 299 9.91 12.92 -2.82
CA ARG A 299 9.65 12.49 -4.21
C ARG A 299 9.74 13.62 -5.24
N PHE A 300 9.42 14.84 -4.86
CA PHE A 300 9.41 15.99 -5.77
C PHE A 300 10.59 16.94 -5.61
N ALA A 301 11.43 16.76 -4.59
CA ALA A 301 12.58 17.63 -4.36
C ALA A 301 13.72 17.35 -5.34
N LEU A 302 14.27 18.38 -5.95
CA LEU A 302 15.51 18.30 -6.69
C LEU A 302 16.72 18.13 -5.73
N TRP A 303 16.65 18.78 -4.56
CA TRP A 303 17.62 18.66 -3.47
C TRP A 303 16.91 18.24 -2.18
N PRO A 304 17.02 16.96 -1.76
CA PRO A 304 16.24 16.42 -0.64
C PRO A 304 16.81 16.77 0.75
N ARG A 305 17.74 17.73 0.85
CA ARG A 305 18.38 18.13 2.12
C ARG A 305 18.11 19.58 2.49
N GLY A 306 18.11 19.87 3.79
CA GLY A 306 17.89 21.22 4.33
C GLY A 306 16.45 21.67 4.19
N VAL A 307 16.21 22.95 3.95
CA VAL A 307 14.88 23.56 3.79
C VAL A 307 14.34 23.48 2.36
N TRP A 308 15.16 23.07 1.40
CA TRP A 308 14.83 23.05 -0.04
C TRP A 308 13.66 22.11 -0.40
N PRO A 309 13.41 21.00 0.29
CA PRO A 309 12.26 20.14 0.01
C PRO A 309 10.89 20.79 0.26
N VAL A 310 10.81 21.84 1.08
CA VAL A 310 9.54 22.51 1.41
C VAL A 310 8.91 23.17 0.19
N ILE A 311 9.70 23.78 -0.69
CA ILE A 311 9.18 24.47 -1.88
C ILE A 311 8.48 23.49 -2.83
N PRO A 312 9.13 22.41 -3.33
CA PRO A 312 8.45 21.44 -4.19
C PRO A 312 7.28 20.73 -3.49
N MET A 313 7.33 20.52 -2.19
CA MET A 313 6.21 20.01 -1.41
C MET A 313 4.99 20.94 -1.52
N VAL A 314 5.16 22.21 -1.24
CA VAL A 314 4.08 23.21 -1.32
C VAL A 314 3.53 23.28 -2.74
N VAL A 315 4.39 23.29 -3.75
CA VAL A 315 3.99 23.31 -5.16
C VAL A 315 3.24 22.02 -5.52
N ALA A 316 3.71 20.84 -5.09
CA ALA A 316 3.04 19.58 -5.36
C ALA A 316 1.65 19.50 -4.69
N VAL A 317 1.53 19.93 -3.43
CA VAL A 317 0.24 19.99 -2.71
C VAL A 317 -0.71 20.99 -3.39
N PHE A 318 -0.20 22.15 -3.83
CA PHE A 318 -0.98 23.12 -4.59
C PHE A 318 -1.45 22.53 -5.93
N CYS A 319 -0.56 21.89 -6.68
CA CYS A 319 -0.92 21.18 -7.92
C CYS A 319 -1.98 20.10 -7.66
N LEU A 320 -1.85 19.32 -6.58
CA LEU A 320 -2.83 18.30 -6.21
C LEU A 320 -4.21 18.93 -5.99
N ALA A 321 -4.29 20.04 -5.25
CA ALA A 321 -5.55 20.75 -5.01
C ALA A 321 -6.16 21.31 -6.31
N VAL A 322 -5.36 21.98 -7.15
CA VAL A 322 -5.80 22.51 -8.45
C VAL A 322 -6.24 21.38 -9.38
N GLY A 323 -5.51 20.25 -9.37
CA GLY A 323 -5.87 19.06 -10.15
C GLY A 323 -7.17 18.44 -9.71
N ALA A 324 -7.42 18.37 -8.40
CA ALA A 324 -8.70 17.91 -7.86
C ALA A 324 -9.87 18.79 -8.33
N LEU A 325 -9.69 20.12 -8.29
CA LEU A 325 -10.70 21.06 -8.81
C LEU A 325 -10.95 20.87 -10.31
N ARG A 326 -9.89 20.66 -11.11
CA ARG A 326 -10.01 20.38 -12.55
C ARG A 326 -10.72 19.07 -12.85
N LEU A 327 -10.43 18.01 -12.07
CA LEU A 327 -11.01 16.69 -12.26
C LEU A 327 -12.45 16.58 -11.75
N ARG A 328 -12.85 17.42 -10.80
CA ARG A 328 -14.17 17.39 -10.17
C ARG A 328 -15.34 17.30 -11.15
N PRO A 329 -15.43 18.08 -12.26
CA PRO A 329 -16.54 17.98 -13.19
C PRO A 329 -16.51 16.71 -14.06
N ARG A 330 -15.35 16.10 -14.27
CA ARG A 330 -15.15 14.94 -15.14
C ARG A 330 -15.09 13.61 -14.40
N ALA A 331 -14.54 13.61 -13.19
CA ALA A 331 -14.33 12.43 -12.37
C ALA A 331 -14.62 12.73 -10.89
N PRO A 332 -15.87 13.09 -10.53
CA PRO A 332 -16.25 13.47 -9.18
C PRO A 332 -16.06 12.35 -8.15
N VAL A 333 -16.33 11.07 -8.51
CA VAL A 333 -16.11 9.92 -7.61
C VAL A 333 -14.64 9.78 -7.28
N THR A 334 -13.76 9.94 -8.27
CA THR A 334 -12.29 9.87 -8.11
C THR A 334 -11.78 10.95 -7.17
N VAL A 335 -12.31 12.18 -7.29
CA VAL A 335 -11.94 13.29 -6.41
C VAL A 335 -12.41 13.04 -4.98
N VAL A 336 -13.67 12.62 -4.80
CA VAL A 336 -14.21 12.31 -3.47
C VAL A 336 -13.49 11.12 -2.86
N PHE A 337 -13.20 10.08 -3.66
CA PHE A 337 -12.40 8.93 -3.22
C PHE A 337 -11.02 9.38 -2.74
N GLY A 338 -10.29 10.18 -3.53
CA GLY A 338 -8.96 10.66 -3.16
C GLY A 338 -8.97 11.45 -1.85
N ALA A 339 -9.92 12.38 -1.70
CA ALA A 339 -10.08 13.18 -0.49
C ALA A 339 -10.43 12.30 0.75
N ALA A 340 -11.39 11.39 0.61
CA ALA A 340 -11.80 10.51 1.69
C ALA A 340 -10.73 9.47 2.05
N TYR A 341 -9.99 8.94 1.06
CA TYR A 341 -8.86 8.04 1.27
C TYR A 341 -7.76 8.75 2.09
N MET A 342 -7.43 9.99 1.73
CA MET A 342 -6.47 10.79 2.50
C MET A 342 -6.99 11.07 3.91
N ALA A 343 -8.27 11.42 4.08
CA ALA A 343 -8.85 11.63 5.41
C ALA A 343 -8.73 10.39 6.30
N VAL A 344 -9.04 9.19 5.77
CA VAL A 344 -8.84 7.92 6.49
C VAL A 344 -7.37 7.69 6.81
N THR A 345 -6.47 7.93 5.85
CA THR A 345 -5.01 7.78 6.07
C THR A 345 -4.50 8.71 7.17
N LEU A 346 -5.02 9.93 7.26
CA LEU A 346 -4.59 10.89 8.29
C LEU A 346 -5.02 10.50 9.71
N VAL A 347 -6.16 9.84 9.87
CA VAL A 347 -6.61 9.35 11.19
C VAL A 347 -6.10 7.94 11.50
N TRP A 348 -5.42 7.29 10.54
CA TRP A 348 -4.98 5.91 10.69
C TRP A 348 -3.78 5.80 11.61
N PRO A 349 -3.82 4.94 12.63
CA PRO A 349 -2.78 4.85 13.64
C PRO A 349 -1.58 3.97 13.22
N PHE A 350 -1.19 4.02 11.98
CA PHE A 350 0.02 3.40 11.42
C PHE A 350 0.75 4.39 10.52
N ALA A 351 2.02 4.13 10.24
CA ALA A 351 2.84 4.94 9.36
C ALA A 351 2.16 5.16 7.99
N SER A 352 1.94 6.42 7.64
CA SER A 352 1.14 6.83 6.48
C SER A 352 1.80 6.55 5.13
N TRP A 353 3.15 6.38 5.10
CA TRP A 353 3.92 6.24 3.86
C TRP A 353 3.44 5.10 2.97
N ARG A 354 3.14 3.94 3.54
CA ARG A 354 2.70 2.76 2.80
C ARG A 354 1.30 2.93 2.20
N PHE A 355 0.41 3.63 2.90
CA PHE A 355 -0.93 3.94 2.39
C PHE A 355 -0.87 4.93 1.23
N LEU A 356 0.02 5.93 1.32
CA LEU A 356 0.25 6.90 0.25
C LEU A 356 0.83 6.21 -1.00
N TRP A 357 1.76 5.29 -0.82
CA TRP A 357 2.34 4.49 -1.90
C TRP A 357 1.28 3.64 -2.60
N GLY A 358 0.34 3.07 -1.85
CA GLY A 358 -0.77 2.27 -2.38
C GLY A 358 -1.73 3.04 -3.31
N VAL A 359 -1.66 4.37 -3.39
CA VAL A 359 -2.44 5.22 -4.30
C VAL A 359 -1.57 6.21 -5.07
N TRP A 360 -0.25 6.01 -5.07
CA TRP A 360 0.73 6.92 -5.67
C TRP A 360 0.41 7.33 -7.12
N PRO A 361 0.05 6.42 -8.05
CA PRO A 361 -0.30 6.79 -9.41
C PRO A 361 -1.51 7.72 -9.50
N LEU A 362 -2.46 7.62 -8.58
CA LEU A 362 -3.61 8.50 -8.51
C LEU A 362 -3.22 9.89 -7.99
N LEU A 363 -2.30 9.98 -7.02
CA LEU A 363 -1.77 11.26 -6.55
C LEU A 363 -0.99 11.98 -7.65
N LEU A 364 -0.17 11.25 -8.42
CA LEU A 364 0.53 11.80 -9.58
C LEU A 364 -0.44 12.32 -10.64
N LEU A 365 -1.56 11.64 -10.88
CA LEU A 365 -2.60 12.12 -11.77
C LEU A 365 -3.14 13.49 -11.32
N PHE A 366 -3.44 13.67 -10.02
CA PHE A 366 -3.89 14.95 -9.50
C PHE A 366 -2.82 16.04 -9.66
N VAL A 367 -1.56 15.74 -9.31
CA VAL A 367 -0.44 16.68 -9.45
C VAL A 367 -0.26 17.07 -10.92
N ALA A 368 -0.27 16.12 -11.85
CA ALA A 368 -0.09 16.36 -13.27
C ALA A 368 -1.24 17.20 -13.88
N ALA A 369 -2.48 16.89 -13.50
CA ALA A 369 -3.65 17.68 -13.92
C ALA A 369 -3.59 19.13 -13.43
N GLY A 370 -3.12 19.35 -12.19
CA GLY A 370 -2.92 20.68 -11.63
C GLY A 370 -1.77 21.42 -12.29
N ALA A 371 -0.63 20.77 -12.48
CA ALA A 371 0.53 21.33 -13.16
C ALA A 371 0.18 21.78 -14.58
N GLU A 372 -0.54 20.96 -15.35
CA GLU A 372 -1.02 21.32 -16.67
C GLU A 372 -1.94 22.56 -16.62
N THR A 373 -2.87 22.61 -15.65
CA THR A 373 -3.78 23.75 -15.48
C THR A 373 -3.02 25.04 -15.22
N ILE A 374 -1.99 24.97 -14.37
CA ILE A 374 -1.13 26.10 -14.01
C ILE A 374 -0.32 26.56 -15.22
N VAL A 375 0.31 25.64 -15.96
CA VAL A 375 1.13 25.99 -17.15
C VAL A 375 0.27 26.57 -18.27
N ARG A 376 -0.95 26.05 -18.47
CA ARG A 376 -1.89 26.55 -19.48
C ARG A 376 -2.59 27.84 -19.07
N TRP A 377 -2.47 28.26 -17.81
CA TRP A 377 -3.08 29.49 -17.34
C TRP A 377 -2.50 30.72 -18.07
N ARG A 378 -3.39 31.49 -18.70
CA ARG A 378 -3.03 32.69 -19.47
C ARG A 378 -3.81 33.88 -18.92
N PRO A 379 -3.21 34.64 -17.98
CA PRO A 379 -3.85 35.82 -17.44
C PRO A 379 -3.97 36.93 -18.53
N ARG A 380 -5.08 37.64 -18.51
CA ARG A 380 -5.34 38.73 -19.46
C ARG A 380 -4.48 39.98 -19.19
N ALA A 381 -4.09 40.21 -17.96
CA ALA A 381 -3.31 41.36 -17.56
C ALA A 381 -1.79 41.08 -17.60
N ARG A 382 -1.02 41.97 -18.21
CA ARG A 382 0.46 41.90 -18.29
C ARG A 382 1.14 41.87 -16.92
N SER A 383 0.49 42.47 -15.88
CA SER A 383 0.96 42.44 -14.48
C SER A 383 1.13 41.03 -13.91
N PHE A 384 0.48 40.01 -14.47
CA PHE A 384 0.62 38.62 -14.03
C PHE A 384 1.67 37.80 -14.81
N ALA A 385 2.43 38.41 -15.72
CA ALA A 385 3.45 37.70 -16.49
C ALA A 385 4.53 37.08 -15.60
N LEU A 386 4.95 37.79 -14.54
CA LEU A 386 5.91 37.26 -13.56
C LEU A 386 5.36 36.05 -12.79
N VAL A 387 4.10 36.12 -12.35
CA VAL A 387 3.44 35.00 -11.65
C VAL A 387 3.36 33.79 -12.55
N ARG A 388 3.00 33.97 -13.82
CA ARG A 388 2.97 32.86 -14.80
C ARG A 388 4.35 32.24 -15.01
N PHE A 389 5.38 33.05 -15.15
CA PHE A 389 6.77 32.59 -15.30
C PHE A 389 7.21 31.81 -14.06
N ALA A 390 6.99 32.37 -12.87
CA ALA A 390 7.31 31.71 -11.59
C ALA A 390 6.57 30.38 -11.43
N SER A 391 5.28 30.34 -11.79
CA SER A 391 4.48 29.10 -11.74
C SER A 391 4.98 28.04 -12.71
N ALA A 392 5.35 28.43 -13.94
CA ALA A 392 5.93 27.51 -14.92
C ALA A 392 7.30 26.99 -14.44
N ALA A 393 8.15 27.86 -13.90
CA ALA A 393 9.43 27.49 -13.31
C ALA A 393 9.26 26.50 -12.13
N ALA A 394 8.27 26.73 -11.26
CA ALA A 394 7.95 25.84 -10.15
C ALA A 394 7.51 24.45 -10.63
N VAL A 395 6.69 24.38 -11.70
CA VAL A 395 6.31 23.09 -12.32
C VAL A 395 7.53 22.41 -12.96
N CYS A 396 8.41 23.14 -13.63
CA CYS A 396 9.66 22.59 -14.16
C CYS A 396 10.55 22.00 -13.05
N LEU A 397 10.64 22.65 -11.90
CA LEU A 397 11.37 22.14 -10.73
C LEU A 397 10.74 20.86 -10.19
N LEU A 398 9.40 20.76 -10.15
CA LEU A 398 8.71 19.50 -9.79
C LEU A 398 9.06 18.38 -10.76
N VAL A 399 9.00 18.61 -12.05
CA VAL A 399 9.35 17.60 -13.07
C VAL A 399 10.81 17.18 -12.93
N ALA A 400 11.72 18.12 -12.74
CA ALA A 400 13.14 17.85 -12.50
C ALA A 400 13.35 17.00 -11.22
N GLY A 401 12.58 17.27 -10.16
CA GLY A 401 12.57 16.45 -8.94
C GLY A 401 12.13 15.00 -9.21
N VAL A 402 11.05 14.82 -9.96
CA VAL A 402 10.58 13.46 -10.36
C VAL A 402 11.65 12.75 -11.18
N VAL A 403 12.25 13.41 -12.19
CA VAL A 403 13.32 12.81 -13.02
C VAL A 403 14.52 12.42 -12.16
N ARG A 404 14.92 13.28 -11.21
CA ARG A 404 15.99 12.96 -10.25
C ARG A 404 15.65 11.74 -9.41
N ASP A 405 14.41 11.66 -8.92
CA ASP A 405 13.96 10.57 -8.07
C ASP A 405 13.95 9.24 -8.83
N GLU A 406 13.43 9.23 -10.06
CA GLU A 406 13.44 8.05 -10.94
C GLU A 406 14.88 7.64 -11.28
N TRP A 407 15.75 8.59 -11.63
CA TRP A 407 17.17 8.32 -11.86
C TRP A 407 17.84 7.67 -10.64
N ALA A 408 17.64 8.22 -9.45
CA ALA A 408 18.19 7.68 -8.21
C ALA A 408 17.62 6.27 -7.92
N THR A 409 16.33 6.07 -8.18
CA THR A 409 15.65 4.79 -8.00
C THR A 409 16.31 3.69 -8.84
N PHE A 410 16.52 3.93 -10.14
CA PHE A 410 17.09 2.93 -11.04
C PHE A 410 18.60 2.77 -10.87
N SER A 411 19.36 3.86 -10.75
CA SER A 411 20.82 3.81 -10.58
C SER A 411 21.23 3.16 -9.25
N GLY A 412 20.49 3.44 -8.17
CA GLY A 412 20.73 2.90 -6.82
C GLY A 412 20.02 1.56 -6.54
N ARG A 413 19.13 1.10 -7.42
CA ARG A 413 18.22 -0.04 -7.17
C ARG A 413 17.52 0.10 -5.81
N LEU A 414 16.97 1.30 -5.56
CA LEU A 414 16.48 1.68 -4.23
C LEU A 414 15.30 0.83 -3.75
N TRP A 415 14.51 0.22 -4.64
CA TRP A 415 13.45 -0.73 -4.29
C TRP A 415 13.93 -1.95 -3.51
N MET A 416 15.23 -2.30 -3.62
CA MET A 416 15.83 -3.41 -2.87
C MET A 416 16.32 -3.01 -1.47
N SER A 417 16.40 -1.72 -1.18
CA SER A 417 16.99 -1.23 0.07
C SER A 417 16.24 -1.69 1.31
N PRO A 418 14.89 -1.61 1.39
CA PRO A 418 14.15 -2.10 2.55
C PRO A 418 14.33 -3.60 2.78
N VAL A 419 14.32 -4.39 1.70
CA VAL A 419 14.53 -5.85 1.75
C VAL A 419 15.93 -6.18 2.27
N ARG A 420 16.96 -5.53 1.73
CA ARG A 420 18.36 -5.76 2.14
C ARG A 420 18.59 -5.42 3.61
N GLU A 421 18.05 -4.30 4.05
CA GLU A 421 18.17 -3.84 5.43
C GLU A 421 17.45 -4.78 6.40
N ALA A 422 16.20 -5.11 6.14
CA ALA A 422 15.42 -6.03 6.97
C ALA A 422 16.07 -7.42 7.03
N THR A 423 16.53 -7.96 5.89
CA THR A 423 17.24 -9.26 5.84
C THR A 423 18.51 -9.24 6.67
N ARG A 424 19.32 -8.19 6.56
CA ARG A 424 20.56 -8.06 7.32
C ARG A 424 20.30 -8.02 8.83
N ASN A 425 19.26 -7.28 9.24
CA ASN A 425 18.93 -7.08 10.64
C ASN A 425 18.42 -8.38 11.28
N ILE A 426 17.59 -9.16 10.60
CA ILE A 426 16.99 -10.39 11.15
C ILE A 426 17.88 -11.64 11.02
N ALA A 427 18.88 -11.62 10.13
CA ALA A 427 19.72 -12.79 9.84
C ALA A 427 20.40 -13.44 11.06
N PRO A 428 20.88 -12.69 12.09
CA PRO A 428 21.45 -13.31 13.29
C PRO A 428 20.41 -14.16 14.05
N ALA A 429 19.18 -13.66 14.23
CA ALA A 429 18.11 -14.40 14.91
C ALA A 429 17.73 -15.66 14.12
N MET A 430 17.58 -15.55 12.79
CA MET A 430 17.20 -16.69 11.95
C MET A 430 18.26 -17.81 11.99
N ARG A 431 19.55 -17.46 11.92
CA ARG A 431 20.64 -18.46 12.04
C ARG A 431 20.63 -19.13 13.41
N TRP A 432 20.40 -18.36 14.46
CA TRP A 432 20.34 -18.91 15.81
C TRP A 432 19.16 -19.87 15.98
N ILE A 433 17.94 -19.47 15.55
CA ILE A 433 16.74 -20.31 15.62
C ILE A 433 16.94 -21.62 14.87
N SER A 434 17.41 -21.56 13.63
CA SER A 434 17.62 -22.74 12.79
C SER A 434 18.60 -23.74 13.41
N LYS A 435 19.64 -23.25 14.12
CA LYS A 435 20.71 -24.08 14.71
C LYS A 435 20.32 -24.65 16.09
N ASN A 436 19.61 -23.87 16.91
CA ASN A 436 19.48 -24.16 18.34
C ASN A 436 18.08 -24.60 18.79
N THR A 437 17.11 -24.63 17.88
CA THR A 437 15.73 -25.02 18.23
C THR A 437 15.23 -26.23 17.44
N ARG A 438 14.26 -26.95 18.00
CA ARG A 438 13.60 -28.09 17.33
C ARG A 438 12.38 -27.59 16.55
N PRO A 439 11.90 -28.29 15.50
CA PRO A 439 10.68 -27.95 14.79
C PRO A 439 9.42 -27.86 15.67
N SER A 440 9.40 -28.62 16.78
CA SER A 440 8.28 -28.63 17.75
C SER A 440 8.34 -27.45 18.74
N ASP A 441 9.44 -26.71 18.82
CA ASP A 441 9.59 -25.62 19.78
C ASP A 441 8.77 -24.41 19.33
N VAL A 442 8.12 -23.76 20.29
CA VAL A 442 7.43 -22.48 20.07
C VAL A 442 8.39 -21.34 20.42
N VAL A 443 8.53 -20.39 19.51
CA VAL A 443 9.48 -19.29 19.61
C VAL A 443 8.73 -17.95 19.66
N ILE A 444 9.16 -17.06 20.54
CA ILE A 444 8.83 -15.62 20.42
C ILE A 444 9.94 -14.98 19.58
N ALA A 445 9.57 -14.31 18.48
CA ALA A 445 10.54 -13.69 17.57
C ALA A 445 10.02 -12.41 16.92
N ASP A 446 10.90 -11.48 16.57
CA ASP A 446 10.55 -10.17 15.96
C ASP A 446 9.92 -10.29 14.57
N ALA A 447 10.24 -11.34 13.82
CA ALA A 447 9.68 -11.62 12.49
C ALA A 447 9.05 -13.03 12.49
N GLU A 448 8.07 -13.24 13.32
CA GLU A 448 7.44 -14.53 13.56
C GLU A 448 6.86 -15.17 12.29
N PRO A 449 6.29 -14.44 11.30
CA PRO A 449 5.85 -15.06 10.05
C PRO A 449 7.01 -15.64 9.24
N LEU A 450 8.16 -14.94 9.21
CA LEU A 450 9.38 -15.43 8.56
C LEU A 450 9.90 -16.70 9.23
N VAL A 451 9.94 -16.72 10.57
CA VAL A 451 10.37 -17.90 11.34
C VAL A 451 9.51 -19.10 10.96
N TYR A 452 8.18 -18.96 10.96
CA TYR A 452 7.28 -20.03 10.59
C TYR A 452 7.48 -20.50 9.14
N LEU A 453 7.51 -19.58 8.19
CA LEU A 453 7.60 -19.94 6.77
C LEU A 453 8.91 -20.64 6.40
N LEU A 454 10.04 -20.22 6.97
CA LEU A 454 11.34 -20.80 6.63
C LEU A 454 11.76 -21.99 7.50
N THR A 455 11.13 -22.16 8.66
CA THR A 455 11.60 -23.18 9.63
C THR A 455 10.50 -24.12 10.12
N ASP A 456 9.24 -23.88 9.71
CA ASP A 456 8.02 -24.56 10.20
C ASP A 456 7.81 -24.51 11.74
N ARG A 457 8.63 -23.72 12.47
CA ARG A 457 8.45 -23.51 13.91
C ARG A 457 7.32 -22.54 14.16
N ARG A 458 6.43 -22.87 15.08
CA ARG A 458 5.41 -21.90 15.52
C ARG A 458 6.07 -20.73 16.21
N ALA A 459 5.70 -19.54 15.78
CA ALA A 459 6.29 -18.32 16.28
C ALA A 459 5.22 -17.25 16.53
N ILE A 460 5.42 -16.47 17.59
CA ILE A 460 4.53 -15.38 18.01
C ILE A 460 5.34 -14.10 18.19
N PRO A 461 4.72 -12.91 18.03
CA PRO A 461 5.44 -11.64 18.21
C PRO A 461 5.87 -11.44 19.66
N PRO A 462 6.99 -10.72 19.90
CA PRO A 462 7.52 -10.50 21.26
C PRO A 462 6.73 -9.47 22.05
N VAL A 463 5.96 -8.62 21.39
CA VAL A 463 5.22 -7.51 21.99
C VAL A 463 3.84 -7.39 21.40
N ALA A 464 2.88 -6.98 22.21
CA ALA A 464 1.59 -6.53 21.73
C ALA A 464 1.77 -5.14 21.09
N PHE A 465 1.24 -4.97 19.89
CA PHE A 465 1.21 -3.67 19.22
C PHE A 465 -0.12 -2.99 19.51
N THR A 466 -0.11 -1.73 19.99
CA THR A 466 -1.32 -0.95 20.26
C THR A 466 -1.31 0.39 19.53
N ALA A 467 -2.49 0.97 19.32
CA ALA A 467 -2.64 2.26 18.66
C ALA A 467 -1.88 3.39 19.35
N THR A 468 -1.76 3.31 20.68
CA THR A 468 -1.08 4.33 21.50
C THR A 468 0.41 4.39 21.22
N GLU A 469 1.03 3.27 20.86
CA GLU A 469 2.47 3.16 20.62
C GLU A 469 2.94 3.83 19.34
N TYR A 470 2.02 4.13 18.46
CA TYR A 470 2.32 4.93 17.27
C TYR A 470 2.85 6.34 17.63
N LEU A 471 2.33 6.93 18.73
CA LEU A 471 2.78 8.24 19.20
C LEU A 471 3.70 8.16 20.41
N THR A 472 3.44 7.23 21.31
CA THR A 472 4.13 7.13 22.60
C THR A 472 4.83 5.78 22.71
N PRO A 473 6.16 5.73 22.73
CA PRO A 473 6.88 4.48 22.92
C PRO A 473 6.43 3.76 24.18
N ARG A 474 6.30 2.44 24.09
CA ARG A 474 5.91 1.60 25.23
C ARG A 474 6.94 1.67 26.34
N SER A 475 6.48 1.64 27.58
CA SER A 475 7.39 1.52 28.73
C SER A 475 7.99 0.10 28.81
N ARG A 476 9.19 -0.01 29.37
CA ARG A 476 9.84 -1.33 29.59
C ARG A 476 8.98 -2.26 30.45
N SER A 477 8.24 -1.73 31.40
CA SER A 477 7.32 -2.52 32.23
C SER A 477 6.13 -3.07 31.43
N ALA A 478 5.59 -2.31 30.48
CA ALA A 478 4.52 -2.77 29.61
C ALA A 478 5.02 -3.85 28.62
N ASP A 479 6.22 -3.71 28.05
CA ASP A 479 6.85 -4.73 27.23
C ASP A 479 7.08 -6.02 28.01
N ALA A 480 7.59 -5.88 29.25
CA ALA A 480 7.80 -7.03 30.12
C ALA A 480 6.48 -7.72 30.50
N ALA A 481 5.42 -6.96 30.78
CA ALA A 481 4.10 -7.52 31.10
C ALA A 481 3.52 -8.30 29.90
N ALA A 482 3.59 -7.74 28.69
CA ALA A 482 3.14 -8.41 27.46
C ALA A 482 3.93 -9.70 27.20
N LEU A 483 5.25 -9.65 27.34
CA LEU A 483 6.11 -10.82 27.18
C LEU A 483 5.76 -11.92 28.21
N ALA A 484 5.55 -11.54 29.46
CA ALA A 484 5.15 -12.47 30.52
C ALA A 484 3.80 -13.12 30.25
N GLU A 485 2.84 -12.38 29.72
CA GLU A 485 1.52 -12.92 29.32
C GLU A 485 1.68 -13.96 28.22
N LEU A 486 2.44 -13.64 27.17
CA LEU A 486 2.70 -14.56 26.05
C LEU A 486 3.41 -15.84 26.52
N VAL A 487 4.42 -15.72 27.36
CA VAL A 487 5.14 -16.87 27.93
C VAL A 487 4.24 -17.73 28.81
N ARG A 488 3.33 -17.15 29.59
CA ARG A 488 2.38 -17.92 30.40
C ARG A 488 1.34 -18.65 29.56
N ARG A 489 0.84 -17.99 28.52
CA ARG A 489 -0.29 -18.51 27.73
C ARG A 489 0.15 -19.58 26.71
N TYR A 490 1.34 -19.46 26.17
CA TYR A 490 1.84 -20.36 25.13
C TYR A 490 3.04 -21.20 25.64
N PRO A 491 3.24 -22.42 25.09
CA PRO A 491 4.36 -23.28 25.45
C PRO A 491 5.69 -22.78 24.85
N VAL A 492 6.00 -21.50 25.07
CA VAL A 492 7.21 -20.85 24.55
C VAL A 492 8.45 -21.48 25.20
N ARG A 493 9.41 -21.88 24.35
CA ARG A 493 10.70 -22.38 24.79
C ARG A 493 11.84 -21.38 24.62
N TYR A 494 11.74 -20.52 23.62
CA TYR A 494 12.77 -19.52 23.35
C TYR A 494 12.15 -18.15 23.03
N VAL A 495 12.85 -17.10 23.49
CA VAL A 495 12.63 -15.71 23.06
C VAL A 495 13.87 -15.28 22.29
N VAL A 496 13.72 -14.97 21.01
CA VAL A 496 14.83 -14.62 20.12
C VAL A 496 14.54 -13.29 19.46
N THR A 497 15.32 -12.28 19.82
CA THR A 497 15.09 -10.91 19.36
C THR A 497 16.38 -10.24 18.91
N VAL A 498 16.28 -9.39 17.89
CA VAL A 498 17.34 -8.46 17.47
C VAL A 498 17.05 -7.04 17.98
N VAL A 499 15.88 -6.81 18.59
CA VAL A 499 15.42 -5.52 19.09
C VAL A 499 15.91 -5.31 20.54
N PRO A 500 16.66 -4.23 20.82
CA PRO A 500 17.23 -3.98 22.15
C PRO A 500 16.19 -3.83 23.27
N SER A 501 15.05 -3.19 22.99
CA SER A 501 13.97 -3.00 23.98
C SER A 501 13.35 -4.35 24.39
N THR A 502 13.07 -5.23 23.44
CA THR A 502 12.58 -6.59 23.70
C THR A 502 13.58 -7.42 24.51
N ALA A 503 14.87 -7.34 24.16
CA ALA A 503 15.91 -8.02 24.93
C ALA A 503 16.00 -7.48 26.37
N ALA A 504 15.86 -6.17 26.55
CA ALA A 504 15.81 -5.55 27.88
C ALA A 504 14.59 -5.99 28.70
N ALA A 505 13.41 -6.10 28.05
CA ALA A 505 12.21 -6.63 28.69
C ALA A 505 12.39 -8.09 29.14
N ALA A 506 12.98 -8.94 28.29
CA ALA A 506 13.27 -10.33 28.65
C ALA A 506 14.23 -10.46 29.83
N ARG A 507 15.24 -9.59 29.92
CA ARG A 507 16.22 -9.59 31.04
C ARG A 507 15.57 -9.28 32.40
N THR A 508 14.40 -8.63 32.43
CA THR A 508 13.69 -8.38 33.71
C THR A 508 13.25 -9.67 34.40
N PHE A 509 13.18 -10.79 33.65
CA PHE A 509 12.78 -12.10 34.13
C PHE A 509 13.95 -13.07 34.40
N ALA A 510 15.20 -12.58 34.27
CA ALA A 510 16.39 -13.41 34.48
C ALA A 510 16.53 -13.90 35.94
N THR A 511 15.97 -13.15 36.90
CA THR A 511 15.98 -13.57 38.30
C THR A 511 14.89 -14.61 38.56
N PRO A 512 15.19 -15.79 39.13
CA PRO A 512 14.21 -16.80 39.46
C PRO A 512 13.12 -16.28 40.43
N SER A 513 11.88 -16.59 40.13
CA SER A 513 10.74 -16.28 41.01
C SER A 513 9.64 -17.34 40.81
N THR A 514 9.35 -18.07 41.86
CA THR A 514 8.28 -19.08 41.89
C THR A 514 6.89 -18.47 41.62
N ALA A 515 6.69 -17.20 41.99
CA ALA A 515 5.42 -16.49 41.76
C ALA A 515 5.13 -16.22 40.27
N ARG A 516 6.12 -16.31 39.39
CA ARG A 516 5.95 -16.07 37.93
C ARG A 516 5.62 -17.32 37.14
N GLY A 517 5.90 -18.53 37.66
CA GLY A 517 5.69 -19.80 36.96
C GLY A 517 6.64 -20.05 35.78
N PHE A 518 7.68 -19.23 35.59
CA PHE A 518 8.72 -19.42 34.58
C PHE A 518 9.99 -18.66 34.95
N THR A 519 11.12 -19.08 34.36
CA THR A 519 12.39 -18.31 34.34
C THR A 519 12.86 -18.10 32.92
N ILE A 520 13.55 -16.99 32.65
CA ILE A 520 14.17 -16.68 31.36
C ILE A 520 15.65 -16.51 31.58
N ARG A 521 16.48 -17.29 30.83
CA ARG A 521 17.94 -17.23 30.89
C ARG A 521 18.50 -16.81 29.53
N GLU A 522 19.32 -15.76 29.51
CA GLU A 522 20.05 -15.36 28.29
C GLU A 522 21.08 -16.46 27.93
N THR A 523 21.01 -16.93 26.68
CA THR A 523 21.89 -17.97 26.15
C THR A 523 22.94 -17.39 25.21
N ASP A 524 22.55 -16.44 24.35
CA ASP A 524 23.42 -15.82 23.36
C ASP A 524 23.06 -14.35 23.11
N ARG A 525 24.07 -13.57 22.67
CA ARG A 525 23.89 -12.19 22.19
C ARG A 525 23.78 -12.17 20.66
N LEU A 526 22.83 -11.41 20.13
CA LEU A 526 22.50 -11.33 18.71
C LEU A 526 22.54 -9.87 18.23
N GLY A 527 23.73 -9.32 18.08
CA GLY A 527 23.89 -7.89 17.75
C GLY A 527 23.31 -6.99 18.85
N GLY A 528 22.27 -6.20 18.54
CA GLY A 528 21.58 -5.37 19.54
C GLY A 528 20.61 -6.13 20.46
N GLY A 529 20.26 -7.36 20.11
CA GLY A 529 19.32 -8.23 20.83
C GLY A 529 19.99 -9.43 21.52
N ALA A 530 19.18 -10.46 21.78
CA ALA A 530 19.65 -11.68 22.44
C ALA A 530 18.69 -12.86 22.19
N ALA A 531 19.18 -14.07 22.46
CA ALA A 531 18.38 -15.28 22.59
C ALA A 531 18.27 -15.67 24.06
N PHE A 532 17.10 -16.12 24.44
CA PHE A 532 16.77 -16.54 25.81
C PHE A 532 16.08 -17.90 25.80
N GLU A 533 16.45 -18.77 26.72
CA GLU A 533 15.72 -20.00 27.00
C GLU A 533 14.70 -19.74 28.11
N VAL A 534 13.50 -20.24 27.90
CA VAL A 534 12.40 -20.21 28.87
C VAL A 534 12.28 -21.58 29.51
N THR A 535 12.42 -21.64 30.82
CA THR A 535 12.22 -22.85 31.61
C THR A 535 11.00 -22.67 32.52
N ARG A 536 10.22 -23.76 32.66
CA ARG A 536 9.07 -23.84 33.56
C ARG A 536 9.42 -24.81 34.68
N PRO A 537 8.98 -24.53 35.93
CA PRO A 537 9.20 -25.44 37.05
C PRO A 537 8.55 -26.80 36.86
#